data_644ba1a3e933d69251e9b172578d5781
#
_entry.id   644ba1a3e933d69251e9b172578d5781
#
_cell.length_a   1.000
_cell.length_b   1.000
_cell.length_c   1.000
_cell.angle_alpha   90.00
_cell.angle_beta   90.00
_cell.angle_gamma   90.00
#
_symmetry.space_group_name_H-M   'P 1'
#
loop_
_entity.id
_entity.type
_entity.pdbx_description
1 polymer ?
#
loop_
_entity_poly.entity_id
_entity_poly.type
_entity_poly.pdbx_seq_one_letter_code
_entity_poly.pdbx_strand_id
1 'polypeptide(L)'
;GLGDVYKRQKISRGLKMMARELQIPVLALAQLSREVEKRDDKKPIMADLRDSGSIEQDADMVMFIYRDDYYHKDTEKKGIAEIIIAKQRNGPIGTVELVWLPQYTQFVNMKK
;
A
#
# COMPACT_ATOMS: atom_id res chain seq x y z
N GLY A 1 0.79 -21.71 1.87
CA GLY A 1 -0.12 -22.77 1.45
C GLY A 1 -1.58 -22.30 1.40
N LEU A 2 -2.46 -23.20 0.98
CA LEU A 2 -3.89 -22.89 0.87
C LEU A 2 -4.52 -22.49 2.21
N GLY A 3 -4.06 -23.09 3.32
CA GLY A 3 -4.55 -22.74 4.65
C GLY A 3 -4.23 -21.29 5.05
N ASP A 4 -3.06 -20.80 4.64
CA ASP A 4 -2.65 -19.43 4.94
C ASP A 4 -3.45 -18.42 4.13
N VAL A 5 -3.71 -18.71 2.86
CA VAL A 5 -4.55 -17.86 2.00
C VAL A 5 -5.97 -17.79 2.58
N TYR A 6 -6.52 -18.90 2.99
CA TYR A 6 -7.86 -18.95 3.60
C TYR A 6 -7.92 -18.12 4.88
N LYS A 7 -6.90 -18.22 5.75
CA LYS A 7 -6.84 -17.43 6.98
C LYS A 7 -6.80 -15.94 6.70
N ARG A 8 -6.00 -15.52 5.69
CA ARG A 8 -5.89 -14.11 5.30
C ARG A 8 -7.20 -13.57 4.76
N GLN A 9 -7.91 -14.37 3.95
CA GLN A 9 -9.23 -13.98 3.45
C GLN A 9 -10.22 -13.77 4.59
N LYS A 10 -10.20 -14.66 5.58
CA LYS A 10 -11.08 -14.57 6.75
C LYS A 10 -10.77 -13.34 7.59
N ILE A 11 -9.50 -13.01 7.77
CA ILE A 11 -9.07 -11.81 8.50
C ILE A 11 -9.51 -10.55 7.77
N SER A 12 -9.24 -10.46 6.48
CA SER A 12 -9.61 -9.31 5.66
C SER A 12 -11.10 -9.03 5.71
N ARG A 13 -11.91 -10.06 5.56
CA ARG A 13 -13.38 -9.94 5.62
C ARG A 13 -13.85 -9.56 7.01
N GLY A 14 -13.24 -10.13 8.05
CA GLY A 14 -13.56 -9.80 9.43
C GLY A 14 -13.28 -8.34 9.78
N LEU A 15 -12.17 -7.80 9.27
CA LEU A 15 -11.84 -6.39 9.44
C LEU A 15 -12.88 -5.49 8.78
N LYS A 16 -13.33 -5.86 7.59
CA LYS A 16 -14.36 -5.12 6.88
C LYS A 16 -15.68 -5.11 7.64
N MET A 17 -16.09 -6.26 8.15
CA MET A 17 -17.31 -6.38 8.95
C MET A 17 -17.22 -5.54 10.21
N MET A 18 -16.09 -5.58 10.89
CA MET A 18 -15.86 -4.78 12.09
C MET A 18 -15.97 -3.29 11.81
N ALA A 19 -15.36 -2.84 10.71
CA ALA A 19 -15.42 -1.43 10.31
C ALA A 19 -16.88 -1.00 10.10
N ARG A 20 -17.67 -1.83 9.46
CA ARG A 20 -19.10 -1.56 9.21
C ARG A 20 -19.91 -1.54 10.50
N GLU A 21 -19.73 -2.54 11.34
CA GLU A 21 -20.52 -2.67 12.57
C GLU A 21 -20.23 -1.55 13.55
N LEU A 22 -18.96 -1.18 13.69
CA LEU A 22 -18.53 -0.15 14.63
C LEU A 22 -18.54 1.24 14.04
N GLN A 23 -18.76 1.35 12.73
CA GLN A 23 -18.71 2.62 11.98
C GLN A 23 -17.39 3.38 12.21
N ILE A 24 -16.29 2.65 12.13
CA ILE A 24 -14.94 3.20 12.29
C ILE A 24 -14.10 2.89 11.06
N PRO A 25 -13.12 3.74 10.74
CA PRO A 25 -12.13 3.38 9.74
C PRO A 25 -11.17 2.32 10.30
N VAL A 26 -10.78 1.37 9.46
CA VAL A 26 -9.77 0.35 9.82
C VAL A 26 -8.66 0.44 8.80
N LEU A 27 -7.44 0.68 9.27
CA LEU A 27 -6.24 0.70 8.45
C LEU A 27 -5.45 -0.57 8.73
N ALA A 28 -5.29 -1.40 7.70
CA ALA A 28 -4.52 -2.63 7.80
C ALA A 28 -3.22 -2.49 7.02
N LEU A 29 -2.11 -2.88 7.64
CA LEU A 29 -0.81 -2.90 6.99
C LEU A 29 -0.54 -4.32 6.48
N ALA A 30 -0.12 -4.41 5.23
CA ALA A 30 0.17 -5.69 4.60
C ALA A 30 1.55 -5.63 3.96
N GLN A 31 2.24 -6.78 3.98
CA GLN A 31 3.52 -6.93 3.31
C GLN A 31 3.29 -7.42 1.88
N LEU A 32 4.01 -6.82 0.94
CA LEU A 32 3.92 -7.22 -0.46
C LEU A 32 4.73 -8.48 -0.74
N SER A 33 4.38 -9.16 -1.84
CA SER A 33 5.16 -10.26 -2.37
C SER A 33 6.58 -9.79 -2.71
N ARG A 34 7.56 -10.67 -2.48
CA ARG A 34 8.97 -10.40 -2.83
C ARG A 34 9.20 -10.31 -4.34
N GLU A 35 8.23 -10.74 -5.13
CA GLU A 35 8.32 -10.66 -6.60
C GLU A 35 8.49 -9.22 -7.09
N VAL A 36 7.98 -8.23 -6.35
CA VAL A 36 8.14 -6.82 -6.71
C VAL A 36 9.62 -6.41 -6.74
N GLU A 37 10.45 -6.99 -5.87
CA GLU A 37 11.89 -6.69 -5.80
C GLU A 37 12.66 -7.24 -7.00
N LYS A 38 12.08 -8.18 -7.74
CA LYS A 38 12.71 -8.81 -8.89
C LYS A 38 12.40 -8.11 -10.19
N ARG A 39 11.47 -7.17 -10.19
CA ARG A 39 11.11 -6.43 -11.41
C ARG A 39 12.02 -5.25 -11.63
N ASP A 40 12.15 -4.84 -12.88
CA ASP A 40 12.87 -3.61 -13.23
C ASP A 40 12.12 -2.39 -12.67
N ASP A 41 10.83 -2.32 -12.90
CA ASP A 41 9.97 -1.32 -12.28
C ASP A 41 9.44 -1.88 -10.96
N LYS A 42 9.93 -1.33 -9.87
CA LYS A 42 9.60 -1.81 -8.52
C LYS A 42 8.43 -1.07 -7.87
N LYS A 43 7.72 -0.23 -8.65
CA LYS A 43 6.49 0.38 -8.14
C LYS A 43 5.43 -0.69 -7.94
N PRO A 44 4.85 -0.79 -6.73
CA PRO A 44 3.84 -1.80 -6.46
C PRO A 44 2.58 -1.63 -7.30
N ILE A 45 1.98 -2.75 -7.62
CA ILE A 45 0.70 -2.81 -8.34
C ILE A 45 -0.24 -3.75 -7.59
N MET A 46 -1.52 -3.73 -7.94
CA MET A 46 -2.53 -4.56 -7.25
C MET A 46 -2.19 -6.04 -7.28
N ALA A 47 -1.58 -6.54 -8.35
CA ALA A 47 -1.19 -7.95 -8.45
C ALA A 47 -0.19 -8.36 -7.36
N ASP A 48 0.55 -7.42 -6.78
CA ASP A 48 1.50 -7.71 -5.71
C ASP A 48 0.82 -8.10 -4.39
N LEU A 49 -0.51 -7.93 -4.31
CA LEU A 49 -1.31 -8.31 -3.15
C LEU A 49 -1.95 -9.69 -3.30
N ARG A 50 -1.70 -10.42 -4.38
CA ARG A 50 -2.43 -11.66 -4.66
C ARG A 50 -2.27 -12.72 -3.54
N ASP A 51 -1.15 -12.71 -2.82
CA ASP A 51 -0.91 -13.62 -1.71
C ASP A 51 -1.58 -13.16 -0.40
N SER A 52 -2.21 -12.03 -0.41
CA SER A 52 -2.88 -11.43 0.75
C SER A 52 -4.38 -11.71 0.76
N GLY A 53 -4.83 -12.68 -0.02
CA GLY A 53 -6.22 -13.13 -0.05
C GLY A 53 -7.14 -12.14 -0.73
N SER A 54 -8.27 -11.83 -0.11
CA SER A 54 -9.31 -10.98 -0.69
C SER A 54 -9.15 -9.49 -0.36
N ILE A 55 -7.97 -9.06 0.10
CA ILE A 55 -7.74 -7.64 0.42
C ILE A 55 -8.11 -6.73 -0.74
N GLU A 56 -7.74 -7.12 -1.98
CA GLU A 56 -8.11 -6.39 -3.19
C GLU A 56 -9.61 -6.12 -3.30
N GLN A 57 -10.40 -7.11 -2.91
CA GLN A 57 -11.87 -7.03 -3.03
C GLN A 57 -12.50 -6.35 -1.82
N ASP A 58 -12.00 -6.64 -0.62
CA ASP A 58 -12.61 -6.18 0.62
C ASP A 58 -12.25 -4.74 0.96
N ALA A 59 -11.07 -4.28 0.62
CA ALA A 59 -10.64 -2.93 0.95
C ALA A 59 -11.37 -1.88 0.12
N ASP A 60 -11.77 -0.80 0.75
CA ASP A 60 -12.35 0.36 0.06
C ASP A 60 -11.26 1.22 -0.58
N MET A 61 -10.07 1.19 -0.02
CA MET A 61 -8.91 1.91 -0.54
C MET A 61 -7.67 1.04 -0.39
N VAL A 62 -6.85 1.01 -1.42
CA VAL A 62 -5.55 0.35 -1.39
C VAL A 62 -4.49 1.38 -1.77
N MET A 63 -3.52 1.54 -0.89
CA MET A 63 -2.40 2.46 -1.10
C MET A 63 -1.09 1.71 -0.96
N PHE A 64 -0.14 2.04 -1.83
CA PHE A 64 1.23 1.54 -1.74
C PHE A 64 2.17 2.69 -1.43
N ILE A 65 3.25 2.39 -0.75
CA ILE A 65 4.33 3.34 -0.48
C ILE A 65 5.54 2.94 -1.32
N TYR A 66 6.07 3.88 -2.09
CA TYR A 66 7.25 3.66 -2.92
C TYR A 66 8.23 4.81 -2.75
N ARG A 67 9.51 4.47 -2.62
CA ARG A 67 10.59 5.46 -2.59
C ARG A 67 11.60 5.12 -3.67
N ASP A 68 11.73 6.00 -4.66
CA ASP A 68 12.66 5.80 -5.75
C ASP A 68 14.11 5.82 -5.28
N ASP A 69 14.43 6.67 -4.29
CA ASP A 69 15.79 6.77 -3.76
C ASP A 69 16.24 5.54 -2.97
N TYR A 70 15.31 4.68 -2.57
CA TYR A 70 15.66 3.40 -1.95
C TYR A 70 16.27 2.44 -2.98
N TYR A 71 15.82 2.50 -4.22
CA TYR A 71 16.26 1.60 -5.30
C TYR A 71 17.29 2.24 -6.22
N HIS A 72 17.24 3.54 -6.42
CA HIS A 72 18.06 4.27 -7.38
C HIS A 72 18.76 5.46 -6.72
N LYS A 73 20.08 5.35 -6.54
CA LYS A 73 20.88 6.39 -5.87
C LYS A 73 20.96 7.69 -6.70
N ASP A 74 20.83 7.58 -8.01
CA ASP A 74 20.93 8.71 -8.93
C ASP A 74 19.60 9.41 -9.18
N THR A 75 18.56 9.02 -8.47
CA THR A 75 17.22 9.55 -8.71
C THR A 75 17.14 11.05 -8.46
N GLU A 76 16.31 11.74 -9.23
CA GLU A 76 15.95 13.14 -8.98
C GLU A 76 14.94 13.26 -7.83
N LYS A 77 14.34 12.16 -7.39
CA LYS A 77 13.32 12.13 -6.34
C LYS A 77 13.88 11.75 -4.97
N LYS A 78 15.03 12.30 -4.61
CA LYS A 78 15.63 12.04 -3.29
C LYS A 78 14.74 12.61 -2.19
N GLY A 79 14.55 11.80 -1.13
CA GLY A 79 13.72 12.20 -0.01
C GLY A 79 12.22 12.26 -0.32
N ILE A 80 11.80 11.69 -1.44
CA ILE A 80 10.40 11.67 -1.85
C ILE A 80 9.84 10.27 -1.65
N ALA A 81 8.68 10.19 -1.00
CA ALA A 81 7.88 8.98 -0.93
C ALA A 81 6.64 9.17 -1.80
N GLU A 82 6.36 8.21 -2.65
CA GLU A 82 5.16 8.21 -3.47
C GLU A 82 4.10 7.34 -2.80
N ILE A 83 2.94 7.91 -2.52
CA ILE A 83 1.78 7.18 -2.05
C ILE A 83 0.92 6.89 -3.27
N ILE A 84 0.90 5.64 -3.68
CA ILE A 84 0.21 5.21 -4.88
C ILE A 84 -1.17 4.71 -4.48
N ILE A 85 -2.21 5.47 -4.81
CA ILE A 85 -3.60 5.08 -4.56
C ILE A 85 -4.03 4.21 -5.72
N ALA A 86 -3.97 2.89 -5.52
CA ALA A 86 -4.25 1.91 -6.58
C ALA A 86 -5.71 1.53 -6.66
N LYS A 87 -6.46 1.73 -5.58
CA LYS A 87 -7.91 1.50 -5.52
C LYS A 87 -8.53 2.52 -4.59
N GLN A 88 -9.64 3.11 -5.00
CA GLN A 88 -10.42 4.00 -4.17
C GLN A 88 -11.86 3.97 -4.64
N ARG A 89 -12.78 3.46 -3.80
CA ARG A 89 -14.18 3.30 -4.18
C ARG A 89 -14.89 4.62 -4.44
N ASN A 90 -14.59 5.62 -3.63
CA ASN A 90 -15.31 6.89 -3.65
C ASN A 90 -14.42 8.03 -4.12
N GLY A 91 -13.42 7.75 -4.94
CA GLY A 91 -12.52 8.78 -5.43
C GLY A 91 -11.60 8.26 -6.54
N PRO A 92 -10.75 9.12 -7.08
CA PRO A 92 -9.85 8.75 -8.16
C PRO A 92 -8.65 7.95 -7.64
N ILE A 93 -8.05 7.17 -8.53
CA ILE A 93 -6.72 6.60 -8.31
C ILE A 93 -5.68 7.64 -8.73
N GLY A 94 -4.47 7.49 -8.24
CA GLY A 94 -3.39 8.42 -8.58
C GLY A 94 -2.22 8.28 -7.62
N THR A 95 -1.29 9.21 -7.69
CA THR A 95 -0.10 9.20 -6.85
C THR A 95 0.06 10.55 -6.17
N VAL A 96 0.34 10.51 -4.86
CA VAL A 96 0.64 11.69 -4.06
C VAL A 96 2.09 11.61 -3.63
N GLU A 97 2.84 12.68 -3.83
CA GLU A 97 4.23 12.73 -3.40
C GLU A 97 4.35 13.42 -2.04
N LEU A 98 5.06 12.77 -1.11
CA LEU A 98 5.35 13.31 0.22
C LEU A 98 6.85 13.38 0.41
N VAL A 99 7.31 14.27 1.28
CA VAL A 99 8.71 14.31 1.69
C VAL A 99 8.93 13.31 2.80
N TRP A 100 9.92 12.44 2.63
CA TRP A 100 10.34 11.48 3.65
C TRP A 100 11.47 12.09 4.47
N LEU A 101 11.29 12.15 5.78
CA LEU A 101 12.28 12.66 6.72
C LEU A 101 12.81 11.50 7.55
N PRO A 102 13.88 10.81 7.10
CA PRO A 102 14.35 9.59 7.76
C PRO A 102 14.83 9.81 9.18
N GLN A 103 15.41 10.97 9.48
CA GLN A 103 15.89 11.29 10.82
C GLN A 103 14.76 11.42 11.85
N TYR A 104 13.52 11.62 11.38
CA TYR A 104 12.35 11.72 12.25
C TYR A 104 11.35 10.60 12.03
N THR A 105 11.63 9.70 11.08
CA THR A 105 10.70 8.64 10.65
C THR A 105 9.33 9.23 10.34
N GLN A 106 9.30 10.29 9.53
CA GLN A 106 8.11 11.12 9.32
C GLN A 106 7.92 11.47 7.87
N PHE A 107 6.65 11.49 7.43
CA PHE A 107 6.24 12.03 6.13
C PHE A 107 5.66 13.42 6.33
N VAL A 108 5.96 14.33 5.40
CA VAL A 108 5.37 15.67 5.40
C VAL A 108 4.91 16.03 3.98
N ASN A 109 3.99 16.98 3.90
CA ASN A 109 3.51 17.46 2.60
C ASN A 109 4.60 18.21 1.87
N MET A 110 4.62 18.07 0.54
CA MET A 110 5.53 18.85 -0.30
C MET A 110 5.07 20.31 -0.35
N LYS A 111 6.02 21.22 -0.27
CA LYS A 111 5.75 22.62 -0.56
C LYS A 111 5.62 22.80 -2.07
N LYS A 112 4.60 23.45 -2.48
CA LYS A 112 4.40 23.79 -3.88
C LYS A 112 4.98 25.17 -4.18
#